data_2be55df122c4babb4fd453fd3244ddde
#
_entry.id   2be55df122c4babb4fd453fd3244ddde
#
_cell.length_a   1.000
_cell.length_b   1.000
_cell.length_c   1.000
_cell.angle_alpha   90.00
_cell.angle_beta   90.00
_cell.angle_gamma   90.00
#
_symmetry.space_group_name_H-M   'P 1'
#
loop_
_entity.id
_entity.type
_entity.pdbx_description
1 polymer ?
#
loop_
_entity_poly.entity_id
_entity_poly.type
_entity_poly.pdbx_seq_one_letter_code
_entity_poly.pdbx_strand_id
1 'polypeptide(L)' 'MPYRIAGIDVHKKMLAVVVADVEVDGDYHFERLKVGTSPAQLRALADWLVEREVEEVVMESTAQYWRPVWEALEES' A
#
# COMPACT_ATOMS: atom_id res chain seq x y z
N MET A 1 -10.37 15.46 -9.11
CA MET A 1 -10.20 14.05 -8.69
C MET A 1 -9.28 14.00 -7.48
N PRO A 2 -9.63 13.26 -6.44
CA PRO A 2 -8.73 13.13 -5.30
C PRO A 2 -7.46 12.37 -5.70
N TYR A 3 -6.33 12.84 -5.22
CA TYR A 3 -5.05 12.16 -5.39
C TYR A 3 -4.86 11.20 -4.22
N ARG A 4 -4.62 9.94 -4.51
CA ARG A 4 -4.48 8.91 -3.47
C ARG A 4 -3.07 8.39 -3.42
N ILE A 5 -2.51 8.39 -2.22
CA ILE A 5 -1.17 7.92 -1.93
C ILE A 5 -1.27 6.79 -0.90
N ALA A 6 -0.53 5.72 -1.12
CA ALA A 6 -0.38 4.66 -0.14
C ALA A 6 1.01 4.68 0.46
N GLY A 7 1.08 4.58 1.78
CA GLY A 7 2.33 4.35 2.50
C GLY A 7 2.34 2.93 3.05
N ILE A 8 3.41 2.20 2.82
CA ILE A 8 3.55 0.83 3.28
C ILE A 8 4.79 0.72 4.14
N ASP A 9 4.60 0.31 5.40
CA ASP A 9 5.69 -0.02 6.30
C ASP A 9 5.88 -1.54 6.27
N VAL A 10 7.01 -1.98 5.71
CA VAL A 10 7.26 -3.40 5.43
C VAL A 10 8.09 -4.00 6.54
N HIS A 11 7.54 -5.02 7.18
CA HIS A 11 8.23 -5.85 8.15
C HIS A 11 8.38 -7.27 7.61
N LYS A 12 9.08 -8.12 8.32
CA LYS A 12 9.35 -9.48 7.84
C LYS A 12 8.09 -10.28 7.54
N LYS A 13 7.09 -10.19 8.42
CA LYS A 13 5.88 -11.01 8.32
C LYS A 13 4.59 -10.21 8.22
N MET A 14 4.69 -8.89 8.19
CA MET A 14 3.52 -8.02 8.25
C MET A 14 3.79 -6.70 7.53
N LEU A 15 2.77 -6.21 6.87
CA LEU A 15 2.77 -4.88 6.29
C LEU A 15 1.72 -4.02 6.98
N ALA A 16 2.10 -2.79 7.30
CA ALA A 16 1.14 -1.77 7.73
C ALA A 16 0.93 -0.81 6.57
N VAL A 17 -0.29 -0.68 6.11
CA VAL A 17 -0.64 0.11 4.93
C VAL A 17 -1.57 1.24 5.33
N VAL A 18 -1.27 2.43 4.83
CA VAL A 18 -2.14 3.60 4.99
C VAL A 18 -2.41 4.17 3.61
N VAL A 19 -3.67 4.36 3.26
CA VAL A 19 -4.06 5.09 2.06
C VAL A 19 -4.63 6.43 2.48
N ALA A 20 -4.13 7.49 1.88
CA ALA A 20 -4.58 8.85 2.15
C ALA A 20 -5.13 9.47 0.88
N ASP A 21 -6.30 10.09 1.02
CA ASP A 21 -6.87 10.95 -0.02
C ASP A 21 -6.46 12.37 0.27
N VAL A 22 -5.82 13.01 -0.70
CA VAL A 22 -5.50 14.44 -0.60
C VAL A 22 -6.57 15.20 -1.37
N GLU A 23 -7.46 15.86 -0.65
CA GLU A 23 -8.51 16.65 -1.27
C GLU A 23 -8.19 18.13 -1.22
N VAL A 24 -8.76 18.88 -2.17
CA VAL A 24 -8.44 20.29 -2.39
C VAL A 24 -8.93 21.19 -1.26
N ASP A 25 -9.97 20.77 -0.55
CA ASP A 25 -10.58 21.56 0.54
C ASP A 25 -10.04 21.21 1.93
N GLY A 26 -8.96 20.47 2.01
CA GLY A 26 -8.25 20.23 3.25
C GLY A 26 -8.76 19.09 4.11
N ASP A 27 -9.78 18.38 3.68
CA ASP A 27 -10.25 17.19 4.37
C ASP A 27 -9.41 15.99 3.93
N TYR A 28 -8.81 15.31 4.89
CA TYR A 28 -8.02 14.12 4.64
C TYR A 28 -8.76 12.89 5.13
N HIS A 29 -8.89 11.91 4.25
CA HIS A 29 -9.44 10.60 4.61
C HIS A 29 -8.32 9.59 4.62
N PHE A 30 -8.22 8.83 5.72
CA PHE A 30 -7.19 7.81 5.88
C PHE A 30 -7.86 6.46 6.02
N GLU A 31 -7.33 5.48 5.33
CA GLU A 31 -7.75 4.10 5.47
C GLU A 31 -6.52 3.27 5.80
N ARG A 32 -6.63 2.41 6.81
CA ARG A 32 -5.52 1.60 7.30
C ARG A 32 -5.80 0.12 7.14
N LEU A 33 -4.76 -0.63 6.84
CA LEU A 33 -4.86 -2.06 6.63
C LEU A 33 -3.58 -2.73 7.12
N LYS A 34 -3.72 -3.89 7.77
CA LYS A 34 -2.57 -4.74 8.09
C LYS A 34 -2.74 -6.03 7.32
N VAL A 35 -1.68 -6.46 6.64
CA VAL A 35 -1.68 -7.71 5.87
C VAL A 35 -0.41 -8.48 6.14
N GLY A 36 -0.47 -9.79 5.95
CA GLY A 36 0.72 -10.61 5.97
C GLY A 36 1.49 -10.54 4.66
N THR A 37 2.59 -11.27 4.59
CA THR A 37 3.52 -11.23 3.46
C THR A 37 3.49 -12.48 2.59
N SER A 38 2.50 -13.35 2.75
CA SER A 38 2.35 -14.50 1.87
C SER A 38 2.01 -14.03 0.44
N PRO A 39 2.34 -14.82 -0.58
CA PRO A 39 2.02 -14.43 -1.96
C PRO A 39 0.54 -14.11 -2.19
N ALA A 40 -0.36 -14.87 -1.58
CA ALA A 40 -1.79 -14.62 -1.70
C ALA A 40 -2.19 -13.28 -1.06
N GLN A 41 -1.61 -12.96 0.08
CA GLN A 41 -1.89 -11.70 0.77
C GLN A 41 -1.31 -10.50 0.03
N LEU A 42 -0.13 -10.64 -0.55
CA LEU A 42 0.46 -9.57 -1.36
C LEU A 42 -0.35 -9.31 -2.61
N ARG A 43 -0.87 -10.36 -3.23
CA ARG A 43 -1.74 -10.21 -4.39
C ARG A 43 -3.06 -9.52 -4.02
N ALA A 44 -3.63 -9.90 -2.90
CA ALA A 44 -4.84 -9.26 -2.39
C ALA A 44 -4.60 -7.78 -2.08
N LEU A 45 -3.44 -7.46 -1.54
CA LEU A 45 -3.06 -6.06 -1.29
C LEU A 45 -2.98 -5.28 -2.60
N ALA A 46 -2.36 -5.85 -3.63
CA ALA A 46 -2.26 -5.19 -4.92
C ALA A 46 -3.64 -4.90 -5.51
N ASP A 47 -4.54 -5.87 -5.47
CA ASP A 47 -5.92 -5.69 -5.93
C ASP A 47 -6.65 -4.62 -5.12
N TRP A 48 -6.44 -4.61 -3.82
CA TRP A 48 -7.04 -3.64 -2.91
C TRP A 48 -6.60 -2.21 -3.24
N LEU A 49 -5.31 -2.03 -3.55
CA LEU A 49 -4.78 -0.72 -3.95
C LEU A 49 -5.33 -0.28 -5.30
N VAL A 50 -5.47 -1.20 -6.24
CA VAL A 50 -6.04 -0.90 -7.56
C VAL A 50 -7.50 -0.49 -7.43
N GLU A 51 -8.28 -1.20 -6.62
CA GLU A 51 -9.68 -0.84 -6.39
C GLU A 51 -9.85 0.56 -5.83
N ARG A 52 -8.87 1.02 -5.04
CA ARG A 52 -8.90 2.35 -4.43
C ARG A 52 -8.28 3.42 -5.29
N GLU A 53 -7.86 3.06 -6.51
CA GLU A 53 -7.29 4.00 -7.46
C GLU A 53 -6.09 4.76 -6.88
N VAL A 54 -5.24 4.03 -6.15
CA VAL A 54 -4.01 4.59 -5.59
C VAL A 54 -3.05 4.92 -6.72
N GLU A 55 -2.55 6.14 -6.76
CA GLU A 55 -1.68 6.62 -7.83
C GLU A 55 -0.20 6.50 -7.48
N GLU A 56 0.14 6.56 -6.21
CA GLU A 56 1.52 6.52 -5.77
C GLU A 56 1.67 5.67 -4.53
N VAL A 57 2.70 4.84 -4.50
CA VAL A 57 3.01 3.99 -3.35
C VAL A 57 4.41 4.29 -2.87
N VAL A 58 4.53 4.59 -1.58
CA VAL A 58 5.81 4.81 -0.92
C VAL A 58 6.03 3.67 0.07
N MET A 59 7.19 3.05 0.03
CA MET A 59 7.52 1.95 0.93
C MET A 59 8.71 2.30 1.80
N GLU A 60 8.62 1.93 3.08
CA GLU A 60 9.75 1.86 3.98
C GLU A 60 9.90 0.43 4.45
N SER A 61 11.11 -0.06 4.54
CA SER A 61 11.36 -1.45 4.87
C SER A 61 12.57 -1.60 5.77
N THR A 62 12.47 -2.54 6.70
CA THR A 62 13.62 -3.05 7.43
C THR A 62 14.32 -4.06 6.51
N ALA A 63 15.61 -3.89 6.26
CA ALA A 63 16.38 -4.76 5.37
C ALA A 63 15.76 -4.85 3.98
N GLN A 64 15.74 -6.03 3.37
CA GLN A 64 15.27 -6.22 2.00
C GLN A 64 13.87 -6.84 1.90
N TYR A 65 13.08 -6.75 2.94
CA TYR A 65 11.74 -7.32 2.96
C TYR A 65 10.77 -6.64 1.98
N TRP A 66 11.14 -5.49 1.44
CA TRP A 66 10.33 -4.75 0.47
C TRP A 66 10.25 -5.43 -0.91
N ARG A 67 11.23 -6.27 -1.26
CA ARG A 67 11.32 -6.83 -2.62
C ARG A 67 10.11 -7.66 -3.05
N PRO A 68 9.64 -8.63 -2.27
CA PRO A 68 8.45 -9.39 -2.67
C PRO A 68 7.21 -8.51 -2.81
N VAL A 69 7.10 -7.47 -1.97
CA VAL A 69 5.99 -6.53 -2.03
C VAL A 69 6.05 -5.73 -3.33
N TRP A 70 7.22 -5.21 -3.66
CA TRP A 70 7.44 -4.46 -4.89
C TRP A 70 7.08 -5.28 -6.12
N GLU A 71 7.56 -6.52 -6.17
CA GLU A 71 7.29 -7.41 -7.29
C GLU A 71 5.79 -7.70 -7.45
N ALA A 72 5.09 -7.93 -6.35
CA ALA A 72 3.66 -8.18 -6.38
C ALA A 72 2.89 -6.95 -6.89
N LEU A 73 3.30 -5.74 -6.49
CA LEU A 73 2.65 -4.52 -6.92
C LEU A 73 2.92 -4.21 -8.38
N GLU A 74 4.12 -4.54 -8.90
CA GLU A 74 4.43 -4.32 -10.30
C GLU A 74 3.62 -5.20 -11.24
N GLU A 75 3.18 -6.36 -10.78
CA GLU A 75 2.36 -7.28 -11.58
C GLU A 75 0.90 -6.83 -11.71
N SER A 76 0.50 -5.80 -11.03
CA SER A 76 -0.90 -5.36 -11.00
C SER A 76 -1.23 -4.31 -12.05
#